data_b899b8afdccc0b9e35a95baf479891ee
#
_entry.id   b899b8afdccc0b9e35a95baf479891ee
#
_cell.length_a   1.000
_cell.length_b   1.000
_cell.length_c   1.000
_cell.angle_alpha   90.00
_cell.angle_beta   90.00
_cell.angle_gamma   90.00
#
_symmetry.space_group_name_H-M   'P 1'
#
loop_
_entity.id
_entity.type
_entity.pdbx_description
1 polymer ?
#
loop_
_entity_poly.entity_id
_entity_poly.type
_entity_poly.pdbx_seq_one_letter_code
_entity_poly.pdbx_strand_id
1 'polypeptide(L)'
;MYFKNPYKPQEINSETFNLPEITMGYSNQKIWWDNEKGMIDHYTEEFEITIMTFSKDNIKFSGKADAKVTSFQREGTNENLEKLNSAIENLGLHDIDVKQNEKGLTICLENIQFEADSAILLKTEKEKIFKIAELLKSFSNDLLITGHTAERGTEKSRQELSEQRASTVAEFLINLGVRKKENIFTQGKGSSEPVASNLTEDGRKKNRRVEITIMDK
;
A
#
# COMPACT_ATOMS: atom_id res chain seq x y z
N MET A 1 26.51 3.92 -1.54
CA MET A 1 25.65 4.84 -0.73
C MET A 1 26.55 5.75 0.08
N TYR A 2 26.21 7.04 0.18
CA TYR A 2 26.87 8.01 1.05
C TYR A 2 25.81 8.92 1.64
N PHE A 3 25.79 9.07 2.94
CA PHE A 3 24.90 9.97 3.66
C PHE A 3 25.68 10.73 4.70
N LYS A 4 25.54 12.05 4.71
CA LYS A 4 26.09 12.93 5.74
C LYS A 4 24.93 13.50 6.55
N ASN A 5 24.96 13.30 7.87
CA ASN A 5 23.94 13.84 8.76
C ASN A 5 23.97 15.39 8.72
N PRO A 6 22.87 16.07 8.37
CA PRO A 6 22.81 17.52 8.37
C PRO A 6 22.82 18.11 9.79
N TYR A 7 22.44 17.32 10.81
CA TYR A 7 22.50 17.73 12.18
C TYR A 7 23.95 17.79 12.67
N LYS A 8 24.32 18.89 13.27
CA LYS A 8 25.63 19.06 13.92
C LYS A 8 25.38 19.38 15.39
N PRO A 9 25.63 18.46 16.32
CA PRO A 9 25.50 18.77 17.74
C PRO A 9 26.46 19.88 18.13
N GLN A 10 26.00 20.80 18.96
CA GLN A 10 26.84 21.90 19.47
C GLN A 10 27.94 21.37 20.39
N GLU A 11 27.65 20.31 21.13
CA GLU A 11 28.57 19.60 22.01
C GLU A 11 28.44 18.10 21.82
N ILE A 12 29.58 17.37 21.92
CA ILE A 12 29.60 15.93 21.96
C ILE A 12 29.48 15.51 23.43
N ASN A 13 28.35 14.96 23.81
CA ASN A 13 28.04 14.50 25.16
C ASN A 13 27.55 13.03 25.11
N SER A 14 27.14 12.49 26.26
CA SER A 14 26.67 11.10 26.35
C SER A 14 25.48 10.76 25.43
N GLU A 15 24.66 11.74 25.07
CA GLU A 15 23.50 11.54 24.17
C GLU A 15 23.89 11.60 22.70
N THR A 16 24.89 12.41 22.33
CA THR A 16 25.29 12.65 20.93
C THR A 16 26.54 11.86 20.52
N PHE A 17 27.24 11.25 21.47
CA PHE A 17 28.51 10.57 21.25
C PHE A 17 28.48 9.51 20.14
N ASN A 18 27.43 8.69 20.13
CA ASN A 18 27.24 7.60 19.15
C ASN A 18 26.36 7.97 17.95
N LEU A 19 25.97 9.23 17.81
CA LEU A 19 25.16 9.62 16.64
C LEU A 19 26.00 9.57 15.35
N PRO A 20 25.42 9.07 14.24
CA PRO A 20 26.08 9.05 12.96
C PRO A 20 26.40 10.45 12.45
N GLU A 21 27.64 10.73 12.09
CA GLU A 21 28.04 11.91 11.31
C GLU A 21 28.04 11.59 9.80
N ILE A 22 28.64 10.47 9.45
CA ILE A 22 28.72 9.98 8.07
C ILE A 22 28.38 8.51 8.03
N THR A 23 27.53 8.11 7.12
CA THR A 23 27.26 6.71 6.80
C THR A 23 27.64 6.48 5.34
N MET A 24 28.51 5.51 5.10
CA MET A 24 28.92 5.11 3.76
C MET A 24 28.92 3.59 3.63
N GLY A 25 28.72 3.11 2.42
CA GLY A 25 28.74 1.67 2.19
C GLY A 25 28.37 1.29 0.78
N TYR A 26 28.48 0.01 0.51
CA TYR A 26 28.04 -0.59 -0.74
C TYR A 26 27.19 -1.83 -0.46
N SER A 27 26.34 -2.15 -1.42
CA SER A 27 25.61 -3.41 -1.52
C SER A 27 25.82 -3.95 -2.94
N ASN A 28 26.16 -5.21 -3.03
CA ASN A 28 26.27 -5.92 -4.30
C ASN A 28 25.25 -7.04 -4.30
N GLN A 29 24.24 -6.90 -5.16
CA GLN A 29 23.12 -7.82 -5.27
C GLN A 29 23.19 -8.59 -6.58
N LYS A 30 22.93 -9.89 -6.52
CA LYS A 30 22.68 -10.75 -7.68
C LYS A 30 21.27 -11.29 -7.55
N ILE A 31 20.48 -11.10 -8.59
CA ILE A 31 19.06 -11.49 -8.62
C ILE A 31 18.87 -12.48 -9.76
N TRP A 32 18.24 -13.61 -9.45
CA TRP A 32 17.86 -14.62 -10.44
C TRP A 32 16.35 -14.53 -10.66
N TRP A 33 15.99 -14.38 -11.91
CA TRP A 33 14.61 -14.24 -12.34
C TRP A 33 14.11 -15.54 -12.95
N ASP A 34 12.96 -16.03 -12.50
CA ASP A 34 12.25 -17.16 -13.09
C ASP A 34 11.32 -16.63 -14.20
N ASN A 35 11.69 -16.86 -15.45
CA ASN A 35 10.92 -16.38 -16.61
C ASN A 35 9.56 -17.13 -16.77
N GLU A 36 9.48 -18.37 -16.31
CA GLU A 36 8.25 -19.16 -16.41
C GLU A 36 7.21 -18.66 -15.38
N LYS A 37 7.66 -18.35 -14.17
CA LYS A 37 6.81 -17.82 -13.12
C LYS A 37 6.66 -16.30 -13.17
N GLY A 38 7.53 -15.59 -13.91
CA GLY A 38 7.52 -14.14 -14.00
C GLY A 38 7.86 -13.44 -12.69
N MET A 39 8.79 -13.98 -11.89
CA MET A 39 9.15 -13.47 -10.58
C MET A 39 10.60 -13.76 -10.20
N ILE A 40 11.07 -13.15 -9.10
CA ILE A 40 12.38 -13.48 -8.54
C ILE A 40 12.35 -14.90 -7.97
N ASP A 41 13.31 -15.76 -8.38
CA ASP A 41 13.53 -17.08 -7.79
C ASP A 41 14.34 -16.98 -6.51
N HIS A 42 15.50 -16.34 -6.59
CA HIS A 42 16.32 -16.06 -5.41
C HIS A 42 17.21 -14.84 -5.63
N TYR A 43 17.78 -14.32 -4.55
CA TYR A 43 18.83 -13.31 -4.61
C TYR A 43 19.91 -13.54 -3.55
N THR A 44 21.10 -13.07 -3.87
CA THR A 44 22.19 -12.96 -2.89
C THR A 44 22.63 -11.51 -2.77
N GLU A 45 23.05 -11.13 -1.59
CA GLU A 45 23.56 -9.79 -1.30
C GLU A 45 24.81 -9.87 -0.45
N GLU A 46 25.80 -9.09 -0.79
CA GLU A 46 26.94 -8.77 0.07
C GLU A 46 26.94 -7.28 0.33
N PHE A 47 26.99 -6.89 1.58
CA PHE A 47 27.02 -5.47 1.94
C PHE A 47 28.08 -5.15 2.98
N GLU A 48 28.55 -3.93 2.92
CA GLU A 48 29.40 -3.33 3.93
C GLU A 48 28.94 -1.90 4.18
N ILE A 49 28.70 -1.56 5.44
CA ILE A 49 28.30 -0.23 5.88
C ILE A 49 29.28 0.23 6.96
N THR A 50 29.83 1.41 6.81
CA THR A 50 30.64 2.08 7.80
C THR A 50 29.91 3.32 8.29
N ILE A 51 29.72 3.40 9.59
CA ILE A 51 29.16 4.56 10.28
C ILE A 51 30.30 5.23 11.04
N MET A 52 30.59 6.48 10.68
CA MET A 52 31.48 7.34 11.46
C MET A 52 30.61 8.22 12.35
N THR A 53 30.86 8.18 13.66
CA THR A 53 30.14 8.95 14.65
C THR A 53 30.71 10.35 14.83
N PHE A 54 30.04 11.24 15.51
CA PHE A 54 30.58 12.55 15.86
C PHE A 54 31.79 12.45 16.80
N SER A 55 31.92 11.39 17.58
CA SER A 55 33.12 11.08 18.38
C SER A 55 34.31 10.56 17.56
N LYS A 56 34.14 10.42 16.22
CA LYS A 56 35.12 9.90 15.27
C LYS A 56 35.38 8.39 15.40
N ASP A 57 34.53 7.67 16.10
CA ASP A 57 34.55 6.23 16.09
C ASP A 57 33.97 5.69 14.78
N ASN A 58 34.57 4.59 14.29
CA ASN A 58 34.10 3.90 13.10
C ASN A 58 33.44 2.57 13.50
N ILE A 59 32.16 2.46 13.21
CA ILE A 59 31.41 1.22 13.40
C ILE A 59 31.19 0.60 12.03
N LYS A 60 31.67 -0.64 11.83
CA LYS A 60 31.60 -1.34 10.56
C LYS A 60 30.64 -2.50 10.67
N PHE A 61 29.70 -2.57 9.75
CA PHE A 61 28.78 -3.68 9.56
C PHE A 61 29.06 -4.31 8.19
N SER A 62 29.20 -5.62 8.16
CA SER A 62 29.26 -6.37 6.90
C SER A 62 28.44 -7.63 7.02
N GLY A 63 27.85 -8.05 5.94
CA GLY A 63 27.00 -9.24 5.93
C GLY A 63 26.78 -9.79 4.54
N LYS A 64 26.25 -11.01 4.53
CA LYS A 64 25.76 -11.68 3.34
C LYS A 64 24.32 -12.11 3.60
N ALA A 65 23.47 -11.91 2.62
CA ALA A 65 22.13 -12.45 2.59
C ALA A 65 21.99 -13.41 1.42
N ASP A 66 21.30 -14.50 1.64
CA ASP A 66 20.85 -15.44 0.62
C ASP A 66 19.37 -15.69 0.88
N ALA A 67 18.51 -15.35 -0.07
CA ALA A 67 17.08 -15.51 0.08
C ALA A 67 16.50 -16.16 -1.16
N LYS A 68 15.69 -17.19 -0.93
CA LYS A 68 14.96 -17.93 -1.95
C LYS A 68 13.49 -17.78 -1.75
N VAL A 69 12.75 -17.51 -2.83
CA VAL A 69 11.29 -17.52 -2.81
C VAL A 69 10.84 -18.98 -2.75
N THR A 70 10.23 -19.38 -1.65
CA THR A 70 9.78 -20.76 -1.43
C THR A 70 8.32 -21.00 -1.85
N SER A 71 7.51 -19.95 -1.82
CA SER A 71 6.14 -19.97 -2.30
C SER A 71 5.72 -18.58 -2.76
N PHE A 72 4.89 -18.52 -3.76
CA PHE A 72 4.26 -17.29 -4.23
C PHE A 72 2.84 -17.63 -4.66
N GLN A 73 1.88 -17.01 -4.02
CA GLN A 73 0.47 -17.17 -4.35
C GLN A 73 0.00 -15.91 -5.08
N ARG A 74 -0.26 -16.05 -6.38
CA ARG A 74 -0.79 -14.97 -7.20
C ARG A 74 -2.32 -15.02 -7.18
N GLU A 75 -2.94 -14.01 -6.58
CA GLU A 75 -4.40 -13.83 -6.64
C GLU A 75 -4.82 -13.10 -7.92
N GLY A 76 -3.96 -12.27 -8.48
CA GLY A 76 -4.15 -11.59 -9.74
C GLY A 76 -4.11 -12.55 -10.94
N THR A 77 -5.02 -13.53 -10.99
CA THR A 77 -5.21 -14.44 -12.13
C THR A 77 -6.52 -14.15 -12.85
N ASN A 78 -6.61 -14.48 -14.14
CA ASN A 78 -7.86 -14.32 -14.91
C ASN A 78 -8.99 -15.15 -14.28
N GLU A 79 -8.70 -16.34 -13.77
CA GLU A 79 -9.69 -17.20 -13.12
C GLU A 79 -10.26 -16.53 -11.86
N ASN A 80 -9.42 -15.97 -10.99
CA ASN A 80 -9.88 -15.28 -9.79
C ASN A 80 -10.59 -13.97 -10.12
N LEU A 81 -10.16 -13.26 -11.19
CA LEU A 81 -10.83 -12.08 -11.69
C LEU A 81 -12.27 -12.39 -12.14
N GLU A 82 -12.46 -13.45 -12.93
CA GLU A 82 -13.78 -13.88 -13.40
C GLU A 82 -14.67 -14.33 -12.24
N LYS A 83 -14.13 -15.10 -11.29
CA LYS A 83 -14.86 -15.52 -10.08
C LYS A 83 -15.33 -14.33 -9.25
N LEU A 84 -14.46 -13.36 -9.04
CA LEU A 84 -14.76 -12.18 -8.23
C LEU A 84 -15.79 -11.28 -8.92
N ASN A 85 -15.67 -11.06 -10.23
CA ASN A 85 -16.65 -10.33 -11.03
C ASN A 85 -18.04 -10.99 -10.94
N SER A 86 -18.11 -12.31 -11.19
CA SER A 86 -19.38 -13.07 -11.12
C SER A 86 -20.00 -12.99 -9.72
N ALA A 87 -19.19 -13.05 -8.66
CA ALA A 87 -19.68 -12.92 -7.29
C ALA A 87 -20.24 -11.52 -7.00
N ILE A 88 -19.59 -10.47 -7.48
CA ILE A 88 -20.03 -9.07 -7.34
C ILE A 88 -21.35 -8.83 -8.10
N GLU A 89 -21.47 -9.33 -9.32
CA GLU A 89 -22.72 -9.27 -10.10
C GLU A 89 -23.87 -9.98 -9.39
N ASN A 90 -23.64 -11.16 -8.85
CA ASN A 90 -24.64 -11.94 -8.09
C ASN A 90 -25.13 -11.21 -6.82
N LEU A 91 -24.30 -10.32 -6.24
CA LEU A 91 -24.67 -9.47 -5.11
C LEU A 91 -25.43 -8.20 -5.52
N GLY A 92 -25.63 -7.97 -6.84
CA GLY A 92 -26.29 -6.79 -7.38
C GLY A 92 -25.50 -5.49 -7.20
N LEU A 93 -24.18 -5.56 -7.16
CA LEU A 93 -23.27 -4.43 -6.94
C LEU A 93 -22.75 -3.92 -8.31
N HIS A 94 -23.55 -3.09 -9.00
CA HIS A 94 -23.28 -2.65 -10.37
C HIS A 94 -22.29 -1.50 -10.53
N ASP A 95 -21.94 -0.82 -9.43
CA ASP A 95 -21.03 0.33 -9.37
C ASP A 95 -19.65 -0.06 -8.78
N ILE A 96 -19.30 -1.34 -8.94
CA ILE A 96 -18.02 -1.91 -8.53
C ILE A 96 -17.36 -2.52 -9.76
N ASP A 97 -16.10 -2.16 -9.96
CA ASP A 97 -15.23 -2.70 -10.99
C ASP A 97 -14.09 -3.53 -10.35
N VAL A 98 -13.70 -4.61 -10.98
CA VAL A 98 -12.56 -5.43 -10.52
C VAL A 98 -11.48 -5.40 -11.57
N LYS A 99 -10.26 -5.12 -11.11
CA LYS A 99 -9.06 -5.02 -11.96
C LYS A 99 -7.96 -5.90 -11.43
N GLN A 100 -7.20 -6.43 -12.34
CA GLN A 100 -5.91 -7.04 -12.04
C GLN A 100 -4.81 -5.97 -12.22
N ASN A 101 -3.88 -5.90 -11.27
CA ASN A 101 -2.69 -5.07 -11.37
C ASN A 101 -1.45 -5.80 -10.81
N GLU A 102 -0.31 -5.13 -10.78
CA GLU A 102 0.96 -5.70 -10.29
C GLU A 102 0.94 -6.11 -8.81
N LYS A 103 -0.03 -5.63 -8.03
CA LYS A 103 -0.17 -5.93 -6.60
C LYS A 103 -1.14 -7.07 -6.31
N GLY A 104 -1.96 -7.46 -7.29
CA GLY A 104 -2.99 -8.48 -7.16
C GLY A 104 -4.34 -8.09 -7.75
N LEU A 105 -5.45 -8.51 -7.13
CA LEU A 105 -6.81 -8.17 -7.54
C LEU A 105 -7.33 -6.96 -6.80
N THR A 106 -7.82 -5.97 -7.52
CA THR A 106 -8.32 -4.71 -6.96
C THR A 106 -9.81 -4.55 -7.22
N ILE A 107 -10.60 -4.46 -6.14
CA ILE A 107 -12.03 -4.09 -6.15
C ILE A 107 -12.09 -2.57 -6.05
N CYS A 108 -12.66 -1.92 -7.05
CA CYS A 108 -12.79 -0.47 -7.13
C CYS A 108 -14.22 -0.05 -6.77
N LEU A 109 -14.38 0.63 -5.64
CA LEU A 109 -15.65 1.22 -5.22
C LEU A 109 -15.71 2.65 -5.76
N GLU A 110 -16.30 2.81 -6.94
CA GLU A 110 -16.52 4.12 -7.55
C GLU A 110 -17.59 4.92 -6.78
N ASN A 111 -17.41 6.23 -6.76
CA ASN A 111 -18.34 7.18 -6.13
C ASN A 111 -18.75 6.82 -4.70
N ILE A 112 -17.83 6.17 -3.94
CA ILE A 112 -18.09 5.85 -2.53
C ILE A 112 -18.42 7.13 -1.76
N GLN A 113 -19.55 7.11 -1.08
CA GLN A 113 -20.12 8.29 -0.43
C GLN A 113 -19.78 8.31 1.06
N PHE A 114 -19.27 9.45 1.46
CA PHE A 114 -19.06 9.82 2.85
C PHE A 114 -19.97 11.01 3.18
N GLU A 115 -20.17 11.29 4.44
CA GLU A 115 -20.76 12.57 4.85
C GLU A 115 -19.95 13.73 4.26
N ALA A 116 -20.59 14.87 4.05
CA ALA A 116 -19.94 16.03 3.42
C ALA A 116 -18.65 16.42 4.16
N ASP A 117 -17.56 16.59 3.41
CA ASP A 117 -16.22 16.94 3.90
C ASP A 117 -15.70 16.07 5.06
N SER A 118 -16.10 14.79 5.07
CA SER A 118 -15.88 13.82 6.15
C SER A 118 -15.32 12.51 5.61
N ALA A 119 -14.84 11.69 6.52
CA ALA A 119 -14.50 10.28 6.28
C ALA A 119 -15.54 9.31 6.89
N ILE A 120 -16.72 9.79 7.30
CA ILE A 120 -17.78 8.95 7.84
C ILE A 120 -18.58 8.34 6.70
N LEU A 121 -18.56 7.01 6.58
CA LEU A 121 -19.31 6.27 5.57
C LEU A 121 -20.82 6.39 5.77
N LEU A 122 -21.54 6.65 4.68
CA LEU A 122 -22.99 6.56 4.69
C LEU A 122 -23.45 5.11 4.92
N LYS A 123 -24.69 4.97 5.44
CA LYS A 123 -25.25 3.65 5.76
C LYS A 123 -25.30 2.73 4.54
N THR A 124 -25.68 3.24 3.39
CA THR A 124 -25.73 2.50 2.12
C THR A 124 -24.37 1.96 1.72
N GLU A 125 -23.30 2.74 1.94
CA GLU A 125 -21.92 2.31 1.63
C GLU A 125 -21.44 1.24 2.62
N LYS A 126 -21.83 1.34 3.90
CA LYS A 126 -21.54 0.29 4.89
C LYS A 126 -22.20 -1.04 4.51
N GLU A 127 -23.45 -1.02 4.01
CA GLU A 127 -24.14 -2.22 3.53
C GLU A 127 -23.44 -2.83 2.30
N LYS A 128 -22.95 -1.98 1.38
CA LYS A 128 -22.17 -2.40 0.21
C LYS A 128 -20.84 -3.04 0.63
N ILE A 129 -20.07 -2.37 1.50
CA ILE A 129 -18.80 -2.90 2.00
C ILE A 129 -19.00 -4.17 2.82
N PHE A 130 -20.11 -4.31 3.55
CA PHE A 130 -20.46 -5.55 4.27
C PHE A 130 -20.56 -6.74 3.31
N LYS A 131 -21.24 -6.58 2.16
CA LYS A 131 -21.33 -7.65 1.15
C LYS A 131 -19.97 -8.00 0.58
N ILE A 132 -19.13 -7.01 0.30
CA ILE A 132 -17.75 -7.21 -0.18
C ILE A 132 -16.90 -7.92 0.89
N ALA A 133 -17.11 -7.59 2.16
CA ALA A 133 -16.39 -8.22 3.27
C ALA A 133 -16.58 -9.74 3.31
N GLU A 134 -17.79 -10.22 3.00
CA GLU A 134 -18.06 -11.67 2.93
C GLU A 134 -17.27 -12.34 1.78
N LEU A 135 -17.13 -11.67 0.64
CA LEU A 135 -16.29 -12.16 -0.46
C LEU A 135 -14.81 -12.17 -0.07
N LEU A 136 -14.33 -11.11 0.58
CA LEU A 136 -12.94 -10.99 1.00
C LEU A 136 -12.52 -12.04 2.03
N LYS A 137 -13.44 -12.61 2.80
CA LYS A 137 -13.16 -13.70 3.77
C LYS A 137 -12.70 -14.99 3.10
N SER A 138 -13.04 -15.21 1.83
CA SER A 138 -12.59 -16.39 1.07
C SER A 138 -11.12 -16.33 0.67
N PHE A 139 -10.48 -15.17 0.73
CA PHE A 139 -9.05 -14.99 0.48
C PHE A 139 -8.30 -14.92 1.81
N SER A 140 -7.06 -15.36 1.85
CA SER A 140 -6.20 -15.28 3.07
C SER A 140 -5.15 -14.18 3.00
N ASN A 141 -5.07 -13.50 1.87
CA ASN A 141 -4.05 -12.50 1.54
C ASN A 141 -4.23 -11.19 2.31
N ASP A 142 -3.16 -10.46 2.45
CA ASP A 142 -3.19 -9.13 3.00
C ASP A 142 -3.98 -8.18 2.09
N LEU A 143 -4.55 -7.15 2.67
CA LEU A 143 -5.34 -6.16 1.95
C LEU A 143 -4.63 -4.80 1.95
N LEU A 144 -4.61 -4.14 0.80
CA LEU A 144 -4.23 -2.73 0.69
C LEU A 144 -5.47 -1.90 0.35
N ILE A 145 -5.80 -0.95 1.20
CA ILE A 145 -6.91 -0.03 1.00
C ILE A 145 -6.34 1.31 0.53
N THR A 146 -6.70 1.72 -0.69
CA THR A 146 -6.21 2.98 -1.27
C THR A 146 -7.35 3.95 -1.47
N GLY A 147 -7.25 5.13 -0.86
CA GLY A 147 -8.22 6.22 -1.02
C GLY A 147 -7.80 7.21 -2.12
N HIS A 148 -8.78 7.69 -2.89
CA HIS A 148 -8.59 8.69 -3.93
C HIS A 148 -9.64 9.79 -3.82
N THR A 149 -9.28 11.00 -4.27
CA THR A 149 -10.17 12.15 -4.36
C THR A 149 -10.22 12.70 -5.78
N ALA A 150 -11.27 13.47 -6.09
CA ALA A 150 -11.24 14.37 -7.22
C ALA A 150 -10.31 15.57 -6.94
N GLU A 151 -9.91 16.25 -7.99
CA GLU A 151 -9.07 17.45 -7.92
C GLU A 151 -9.89 18.66 -7.47
N ARG A 152 -10.08 18.79 -6.14
CA ARG A 152 -10.78 19.93 -5.50
C ARG A 152 -10.09 20.28 -4.18
N GLY A 153 -9.85 21.55 -3.94
CA GLY A 153 -9.12 22.03 -2.76
C GLY A 153 -7.59 21.93 -2.91
N THR A 154 -6.86 21.99 -1.80
CA THR A 154 -5.39 21.94 -1.80
C THR A 154 -4.89 20.49 -1.91
N GLU A 155 -3.68 20.28 -2.41
CA GLU A 155 -3.05 18.96 -2.49
C GLU A 155 -2.98 18.30 -1.11
N LYS A 156 -2.56 19.06 -0.10
CA LYS A 156 -2.48 18.59 1.29
C LYS A 156 -3.83 18.10 1.79
N SER A 157 -4.90 18.89 1.60
CA SER A 157 -6.25 18.49 2.06
C SER A 157 -6.77 17.26 1.33
N ARG A 158 -6.47 17.11 0.04
CA ARG A 158 -6.82 15.92 -0.75
C ARG A 158 -6.09 14.69 -0.25
N GLN A 159 -4.80 14.82 0.05
CA GLN A 159 -3.98 13.73 0.58
C GLN A 159 -4.53 13.25 1.93
N GLU A 160 -4.70 14.16 2.89
CA GLU A 160 -5.24 13.87 4.22
C GLU A 160 -6.63 13.22 4.15
N LEU A 161 -7.54 13.76 3.32
CA LEU A 161 -8.89 13.21 3.17
C LEU A 161 -8.86 11.79 2.57
N SER A 162 -8.01 11.53 1.61
CA SER A 162 -7.87 10.21 1.00
C SER A 162 -7.32 9.17 1.99
N GLU A 163 -6.36 9.55 2.82
CA GLU A 163 -5.83 8.69 3.90
C GLU A 163 -6.91 8.36 4.95
N GLN A 164 -7.64 9.37 5.38
CA GLN A 164 -8.73 9.18 6.35
C GLN A 164 -9.81 8.24 5.81
N ARG A 165 -10.21 8.38 4.54
CA ARG A 165 -11.21 7.52 3.90
C ARG A 165 -10.74 6.08 3.77
N ALA A 166 -9.46 5.88 3.37
CA ALA A 166 -8.85 4.55 3.34
C ALA A 166 -8.86 3.91 4.73
N SER A 167 -8.47 4.66 5.76
CA SER A 167 -8.46 4.19 7.15
C SER A 167 -9.85 3.82 7.65
N THR A 168 -10.87 4.61 7.33
CA THR A 168 -12.26 4.31 7.72
C THR A 168 -12.76 2.99 7.11
N VAL A 169 -12.48 2.75 5.84
CA VAL A 169 -12.84 1.48 5.18
C VAL A 169 -12.06 0.32 5.79
N ALA A 170 -10.76 0.49 6.05
CA ALA A 170 -9.92 -0.51 6.70
C ALA A 170 -10.44 -0.89 8.10
N GLU A 171 -10.73 0.11 8.93
CA GLU A 171 -11.30 -0.11 10.27
C GLU A 171 -12.65 -0.85 10.20
N PHE A 172 -13.49 -0.51 9.23
CA PHE A 172 -14.77 -1.20 9.05
C PHE A 172 -14.56 -2.68 8.68
N LEU A 173 -13.62 -3.00 7.79
CA LEU A 173 -13.27 -4.38 7.42
C LEU A 173 -12.65 -5.14 8.61
N ILE A 174 -11.82 -4.51 9.42
CA ILE A 174 -11.26 -5.09 10.65
C ILE A 174 -12.39 -5.44 11.63
N ASN A 175 -13.33 -4.51 11.85
CA ASN A 175 -14.46 -4.72 12.75
C ASN A 175 -15.42 -5.84 12.27
N LEU A 176 -15.49 -6.08 10.96
CA LEU A 176 -16.22 -7.22 10.37
C LEU A 176 -15.43 -8.54 10.42
N GLY A 177 -14.22 -8.53 10.97
CA GLY A 177 -13.38 -9.72 11.09
C GLY A 177 -12.86 -10.25 9.75
N VAL A 178 -12.74 -9.40 8.72
CA VAL A 178 -12.19 -9.79 7.40
C VAL A 178 -10.72 -10.14 7.53
N ARG A 179 -9.95 -9.31 8.22
CA ARG A 179 -8.53 -9.49 8.51
C ARG A 179 -8.19 -8.88 9.87
N LYS A 180 -7.07 -9.31 10.43
CA LYS A 180 -6.45 -8.61 11.56
C LYS A 180 -5.82 -7.30 11.11
N LYS A 181 -5.60 -6.38 12.04
CA LYS A 181 -5.04 -5.06 11.77
C LYS A 181 -3.67 -5.13 11.06
N GLU A 182 -2.84 -6.07 11.44
CA GLU A 182 -1.50 -6.30 10.87
C GLU A 182 -1.51 -6.77 9.41
N ASN A 183 -2.67 -7.21 8.91
CA ASN A 183 -2.87 -7.70 7.54
C ASN A 183 -3.71 -6.76 6.66
N ILE A 184 -3.94 -5.52 7.13
CA ILE A 184 -4.60 -4.46 6.35
C ILE A 184 -3.71 -3.23 6.33
N PHE A 185 -3.33 -2.81 5.14
CA PHE A 185 -2.54 -1.61 4.89
C PHE A 185 -3.40 -0.52 4.30
N THR A 186 -3.09 0.73 4.61
CA THR A 186 -3.84 1.89 4.09
C THR A 186 -2.92 2.87 3.38
N GLN A 187 -3.41 3.49 2.32
CA GLN A 187 -2.69 4.49 1.55
C GLN A 187 -3.66 5.56 1.04
N GLY A 188 -3.29 6.83 1.17
CA GLY A 188 -3.95 7.93 0.46
C GLY A 188 -3.16 8.30 -0.79
N LYS A 189 -3.85 8.61 -1.86
CA LYS A 189 -3.28 9.07 -3.14
C LYS A 189 -3.78 10.47 -3.52
N GLY A 190 -4.64 11.07 -2.69
CA GLY A 190 -5.25 12.33 -3.07
C GLY A 190 -5.83 12.27 -4.48
N SER A 191 -5.48 13.22 -5.32
CA SER A 191 -5.88 13.27 -6.75
C SER A 191 -4.75 12.92 -7.73
N SER A 192 -3.65 12.29 -7.25
CA SER A 192 -2.46 12.02 -8.08
C SER A 192 -2.66 10.94 -9.13
N GLU A 193 -3.65 10.05 -8.94
CA GLU A 193 -3.94 8.93 -9.83
C GLU A 193 -5.40 9.00 -10.33
N PRO A 194 -5.74 9.95 -11.23
CA PRO A 194 -7.10 10.07 -11.76
C PRO A 194 -7.39 8.95 -12.76
N VAL A 195 -8.59 8.37 -12.70
CA VAL A 195 -9.09 7.37 -13.66
C VAL A 195 -10.03 7.98 -14.70
N ALA A 196 -10.46 9.22 -14.49
CA ALA A 196 -11.32 9.97 -15.39
C ALA A 196 -11.00 11.47 -15.32
N SER A 197 -11.60 12.24 -16.25
CA SER A 197 -11.39 13.70 -16.32
C SER A 197 -11.96 14.41 -15.10
N ASN A 198 -11.17 15.24 -14.43
CA ASN A 198 -11.63 16.12 -13.35
C ASN A 198 -12.46 17.32 -13.83
N LEU A 199 -12.56 17.56 -15.15
CA LEU A 199 -13.33 18.66 -15.75
C LEU A 199 -14.84 18.40 -15.69
N THR A 200 -15.28 17.15 -15.69
CA THR A 200 -16.68 16.76 -15.65
C THR A 200 -17.07 16.23 -14.27
N GLU A 201 -18.34 16.39 -13.87
CA GLU A 201 -18.80 15.83 -12.59
C GLU A 201 -18.78 14.29 -12.60
N ASP A 202 -19.11 13.68 -13.71
CA ASP A 202 -19.08 12.21 -13.84
C ASP A 202 -17.64 11.66 -13.74
N GLY A 203 -16.68 12.37 -14.31
CA GLY A 203 -15.27 12.01 -14.12
C GLY A 203 -14.80 12.22 -12.68
N ARG A 204 -15.22 13.31 -12.04
CA ARG A 204 -14.93 13.53 -10.60
C ARG A 204 -15.54 12.45 -9.71
N LYS A 205 -16.76 11.96 -10.01
CA LYS A 205 -17.38 10.84 -9.30
C LYS A 205 -16.51 9.59 -9.35
N LYS A 206 -15.99 9.24 -10.54
CA LYS A 206 -15.08 8.10 -10.72
C LYS A 206 -13.76 8.28 -9.96
N ASN A 207 -13.24 9.51 -9.90
CA ASN A 207 -12.02 9.80 -9.17
C ASN A 207 -12.20 9.74 -7.64
N ARG A 208 -13.42 10.01 -7.13
CA ARG A 208 -13.76 9.80 -5.70
C ARG A 208 -14.04 8.33 -5.44
N ARG A 209 -13.00 7.54 -5.26
CA ARG A 209 -13.08 6.09 -5.10
C ARG A 209 -12.22 5.58 -3.95
N VAL A 210 -12.54 4.38 -3.51
CA VAL A 210 -11.66 3.58 -2.66
C VAL A 210 -11.39 2.25 -3.35
N GLU A 211 -10.15 1.86 -3.40
CA GLU A 211 -9.68 0.60 -3.96
C GLU A 211 -9.31 -0.36 -2.84
N ILE A 212 -9.79 -1.60 -2.91
CA ILE A 212 -9.44 -2.70 -2.01
C ILE A 212 -8.66 -3.72 -2.83
N THR A 213 -7.35 -3.79 -2.61
CA THR A 213 -6.48 -4.73 -3.31
C THR A 213 -6.22 -5.95 -2.43
N ILE A 214 -6.56 -7.14 -2.94
CA ILE A 214 -6.15 -8.44 -2.42
C ILE A 214 -4.73 -8.64 -2.94
N MET A 215 -3.75 -8.56 -2.04
CA MET A 215 -2.34 -8.54 -2.43
C MET A 215 -1.85 -9.94 -2.78
N ASP A 216 -1.05 -10.03 -3.85
CA ASP A 216 -0.27 -11.24 -4.13
C ASP A 216 0.70 -11.52 -2.96
N LYS A 217 0.95 -12.80 -2.68
CA LYS A 217 1.87 -13.26 -1.60
C LYS A 217 3.06 -14.00 -2.17
#